data_3cc6070ed19e6062f3b984747df37afa
#
_entry.id   3cc6070ed19e6062f3b984747df37afa
#
_cell.length_a   1.000
_cell.length_b   1.000
_cell.length_c   1.000
_cell.angle_alpha   90.00
_cell.angle_beta   90.00
_cell.angle_gamma   90.00
#
_symmetry.space_group_name_H-M   'P 1'
#
loop_
_entity.id
_entity.type
_entity.pdbx_description
1 polymer ?
#
loop_
_entity_poly.entity_id
_entity_poly.type
_entity_poly.pdbx_seq_one_letter_code
_entity_poly.pdbx_strand_id
1 'polypeptide(L)'
;MSGKRVLAKPPIGYPGVPAQVLGWRSRGLAVMVSRPVMKPKRPSPRPEDLNASLAARKGPISRFVARHYRHFNSAALVDSAKGYEAHLQAGGKMLVTLAGAMSTAELGLSLAEMIRCDKVHAIVCTGANLEEDIFNLVAHDHYERVPHYRQLSAKDEQALLRRHMNRVTDTCIPEMEAMRRIEAAVLAEWVAADRAGERCFPHEFMYRVLRSGKLRKSYQIDPRNSWLVAACEKDLPIFVPGWEDATLGNMYAGHVISGQVRNVHTVRTGIEYMTVLAEWYTRTARKLKTGEGSIGFFQIGGGIAGDFPICVVPMLHQDLRRKGIPLWGYFSQISDSTTSYGSYSGAVPNEKITWGKLAASTPKFVIESDATIVAPLIFAWVLGW
;
A
#
# COMPACT_ATOMS: atom_id res chain seq x y z
N MET A 1 -13.26 -53.98 -31.82
CA MET A 1 -11.86 -54.29 -32.08
C MET A 1 -10.99 -53.18 -31.55
N SER A 2 -10.07 -53.61 -30.73
CA SER A 2 -8.87 -52.97 -30.20
C SER A 2 -9.02 -51.81 -29.21
N GLY A 3 -9.08 -52.21 -27.93
CA GLY A 3 -8.84 -51.33 -26.79
C GLY A 3 -7.36 -51.03 -26.62
N LYS A 4 -7.01 -49.77 -26.30
CA LYS A 4 -5.71 -49.41 -25.74
C LYS A 4 -5.88 -49.05 -24.28
N ARG A 5 -5.32 -49.92 -23.42
CA ARG A 5 -5.13 -49.66 -21.99
C ARG A 5 -4.14 -48.51 -21.81
N VAL A 6 -4.53 -47.49 -21.08
CA VAL A 6 -3.61 -46.46 -20.55
C VAL A 6 -3.08 -47.00 -19.23
N LEU A 7 -1.78 -47.25 -19.16
CA LEU A 7 -1.08 -47.61 -17.94
C LEU A 7 -0.87 -46.39 -17.07
N ALA A 8 -1.37 -46.47 -15.85
CA ALA A 8 -1.10 -45.49 -14.80
C ALA A 8 0.36 -45.60 -14.34
N LYS A 9 1.06 -44.48 -14.20
CA LYS A 9 2.38 -44.39 -13.58
C LYS A 9 2.27 -44.53 -12.06
N PRO A 10 3.23 -45.26 -11.42
CA PRO A 10 3.21 -45.40 -9.96
C PRO A 10 3.66 -44.10 -9.25
N PRO A 11 3.30 -43.91 -7.96
CA PRO A 11 3.67 -42.75 -7.19
C PRO A 11 5.17 -42.76 -6.85
N ILE A 12 5.75 -41.56 -6.79
CA ILE A 12 7.14 -41.29 -6.43
C ILE A 12 7.35 -41.67 -4.95
N GLY A 13 8.16 -42.74 -4.73
CA GLY A 13 8.55 -43.16 -3.38
C GLY A 13 9.70 -42.31 -2.86
N TYR A 14 9.64 -41.97 -1.59
CA TYR A 14 10.74 -41.40 -0.84
C TYR A 14 11.80 -42.45 -0.56
N PRO A 15 13.14 -42.19 -0.66
CA PRO A 15 14.18 -43.15 -0.35
C PRO A 15 14.27 -43.41 1.17
N GLY A 16 14.23 -44.69 1.50
CA GLY A 16 14.27 -45.18 2.86
C GLY A 16 15.66 -45.11 3.48
N VAL A 17 15.65 -45.02 4.81
CA VAL A 17 16.78 -45.18 5.71
C VAL A 17 17.17 -46.65 5.81
N PRO A 18 18.45 -47.02 5.68
CA PRO A 18 18.87 -48.39 5.99
C PRO A 18 19.17 -48.54 7.48
N ALA A 19 18.51 -49.52 8.09
CA ALA A 19 18.91 -50.09 9.38
C ALA A 19 20.05 -51.09 9.18
N GLN A 20 21.14 -50.93 9.93
CA GLN A 20 22.00 -52.07 10.28
C GLN A 20 22.47 -51.98 11.73
N VAL A 21 21.98 -52.91 12.51
CA VAL A 21 22.46 -53.34 13.83
C VAL A 21 23.42 -54.52 13.59
N LEU A 22 24.50 -54.54 14.37
CA LEU A 22 25.24 -55.66 14.95
C LEU A 22 26.69 -55.25 15.11
N GLY A 23 27.17 -54.98 16.22
CA GLY A 23 27.67 -55.79 17.33
C GLY A 23 29.13 -56.18 17.09
N TRP A 24 30.03 -55.68 17.96
CA TRP A 24 31.05 -56.53 18.59
C TRP A 24 31.88 -55.76 19.62
N ARG A 25 32.21 -56.43 20.70
CA ARG A 25 32.99 -55.96 21.86
C ARG A 25 34.48 -55.97 21.53
N SER A 26 35.23 -54.97 21.97
CA SER A 26 36.62 -55.15 22.39
C SER A 26 36.98 -54.16 23.50
N ARG A 27 37.66 -54.70 24.54
CA ARG A 27 38.19 -54.02 25.70
C ARG A 27 39.37 -53.14 25.32
N GLY A 28 39.46 -51.92 25.88
CA GLY A 28 40.68 -51.13 25.76
C GLY A 28 40.60 -49.77 26.48
N LEU A 29 41.33 -49.67 27.56
CA LEU A 29 41.85 -48.51 28.30
C LEU A 29 41.03 -47.20 28.26
N ALA A 30 40.48 -46.85 29.42
CA ALA A 30 39.94 -45.53 29.70
C ALA A 30 41.11 -44.51 29.89
N VAL A 31 41.34 -43.70 28.87
CA VAL A 31 42.09 -42.42 29.05
C VAL A 31 41.05 -41.40 29.46
N MET A 32 41.11 -40.97 30.73
CA MET A 32 40.35 -39.81 31.21
C MET A 32 40.82 -38.54 30.49
N VAL A 33 40.22 -38.20 29.37
CA VAL A 33 40.32 -36.88 28.80
C VAL A 33 39.24 -36.02 29.47
N SER A 34 39.69 -35.12 30.36
CA SER A 34 38.82 -34.10 30.93
C SER A 34 38.20 -33.28 29.81
N ARG A 35 36.90 -33.49 29.55
CA ARG A 35 36.15 -32.66 28.64
C ARG A 35 36.08 -31.26 29.25
N PRO A 36 36.45 -30.19 28.49
CA PRO A 36 36.22 -28.84 28.96
C PRO A 36 34.70 -28.68 29.21
N VAL A 37 34.34 -28.21 30.40
CA VAL A 37 32.98 -27.85 30.77
C VAL A 37 32.59 -26.71 29.85
N MET A 38 31.85 -27.02 28.79
CA MET A 38 31.24 -25.98 27.94
C MET A 38 30.28 -25.18 28.83
N LYS A 39 30.61 -23.90 29.05
CA LYS A 39 29.64 -22.98 29.67
C LYS A 39 28.35 -23.07 28.86
N PRO A 40 27.17 -23.21 29.51
CA PRO A 40 25.92 -23.27 28.80
C PRO A 40 25.83 -22.00 27.91
N LYS A 41 25.67 -22.18 26.58
CA LYS A 41 25.34 -21.08 25.67
C LYS A 41 24.09 -20.44 26.24
N ARG A 42 24.13 -19.13 26.49
CA ARG A 42 22.92 -18.38 26.83
C ARG A 42 21.88 -18.71 25.73
N PRO A 43 20.67 -19.08 26.14
CA PRO A 43 19.61 -19.33 25.15
C PRO A 43 19.49 -18.06 24.27
N SER A 44 19.37 -18.26 22.97
CA SER A 44 19.09 -17.16 22.04
C SER A 44 17.82 -16.44 22.54
N PRO A 45 17.79 -15.11 22.55
CA PRO A 45 16.65 -14.36 23.02
C PRO A 45 15.41 -14.79 22.21
N ARG A 46 14.29 -14.99 22.89
CA ARG A 46 13.03 -15.32 22.22
C ARG A 46 12.61 -14.14 21.33
N PRO A 47 11.90 -14.36 20.23
CA PRO A 47 11.42 -13.28 19.35
C PRO A 47 10.69 -12.16 20.10
N GLU A 48 9.96 -12.51 21.14
CA GLU A 48 9.24 -11.58 22.03
C GLU A 48 10.18 -10.67 22.82
N ASP A 49 11.34 -11.17 23.26
CA ASP A 49 12.34 -10.39 24.01
C ASP A 49 13.03 -9.38 23.07
N LEU A 50 13.25 -9.76 21.81
CA LEU A 50 13.78 -8.87 20.78
C LEU A 50 12.78 -7.76 20.44
N ASN A 51 11.49 -8.08 20.34
CA ASN A 51 10.44 -7.10 20.08
C ASN A 51 10.35 -6.06 21.22
N ALA A 52 10.37 -6.52 22.45
CA ALA A 52 10.37 -5.65 23.62
C ALA A 52 11.60 -4.75 23.68
N SER A 53 12.78 -5.26 23.35
CA SER A 53 14.02 -4.48 23.31
C SER A 53 14.02 -3.40 22.23
N LEU A 54 13.56 -3.71 21.01
CA LEU A 54 13.42 -2.75 19.93
C LEU A 54 12.41 -1.66 20.24
N ALA A 55 11.27 -2.02 20.86
CA ALA A 55 10.23 -1.08 21.23
C ALA A 55 10.57 -0.22 22.44
N ALA A 56 11.55 -0.59 23.26
CA ALA A 56 11.92 0.14 24.47
C ALA A 56 12.34 1.60 24.22
N ARG A 57 12.84 1.89 23.01
CA ARG A 57 13.24 3.24 22.57
C ARG A 57 12.13 4.01 21.85
N LYS A 58 10.95 3.41 21.68
CA LYS A 58 9.80 3.98 20.95
C LYS A 58 8.74 4.49 21.93
N GLY A 59 7.78 5.22 21.40
CA GLY A 59 6.65 5.77 22.14
C GLY A 59 5.66 4.71 22.65
N PRO A 60 4.60 5.15 23.33
CA PRO A 60 3.68 4.26 24.03
C PRO A 60 2.91 3.32 23.10
N ILE A 61 2.55 3.76 21.88
CA ILE A 61 1.79 2.93 20.94
C ILE A 61 2.65 1.77 20.43
N SER A 62 3.89 2.06 20.03
CA SER A 62 4.83 1.01 19.59
C SER A 62 5.11 0.00 20.71
N ARG A 63 5.26 0.45 21.95
CA ARG A 63 5.43 -0.43 23.11
C ARG A 63 4.21 -1.30 23.38
N PHE A 64 3.01 -0.73 23.27
CA PHE A 64 1.76 -1.48 23.39
C PHE A 64 1.69 -2.59 22.33
N VAL A 65 1.91 -2.24 21.07
CA VAL A 65 1.88 -3.19 19.95
C VAL A 65 2.93 -4.29 20.16
N ALA A 66 4.17 -3.95 20.52
CA ALA A 66 5.24 -4.93 20.77
C ALA A 66 4.90 -5.91 21.88
N ARG A 67 4.18 -5.47 22.93
CA ARG A 67 3.84 -6.29 24.09
C ARG A 67 2.65 -7.21 23.83
N HIS A 68 1.62 -6.73 23.11
CA HIS A 68 0.32 -7.38 23.03
C HIS A 68 0.07 -8.11 21.70
N TYR A 69 0.77 -7.76 20.62
CA TYR A 69 0.61 -8.31 19.28
C TYR A 69 1.61 -9.45 19.06
N ARG A 70 1.23 -10.69 19.36
CA ARG A 70 2.19 -11.80 19.51
C ARG A 70 2.00 -12.94 18.52
N HIS A 71 0.79 -13.16 17.99
CA HIS A 71 0.45 -14.30 17.15
C HIS A 71 -0.55 -13.90 16.07
N PHE A 72 -0.70 -14.74 15.03
CA PHE A 72 -1.65 -14.56 13.92
C PHE A 72 -1.47 -13.20 13.22
N ASN A 73 -2.54 -12.56 12.78
CA ASN A 73 -2.50 -11.26 12.10
C ASN A 73 -1.85 -10.15 12.93
N SER A 74 -1.96 -10.21 14.25
CA SER A 74 -1.28 -9.24 15.11
C SER A 74 0.24 -9.38 15.08
N ALA A 75 0.77 -10.60 15.02
CA ALA A 75 2.21 -10.82 14.80
C ALA A 75 2.63 -10.38 13.40
N ALA A 76 1.83 -10.70 12.38
CA ALA A 76 2.09 -10.27 10.99
C ALA A 76 2.16 -8.74 10.88
N LEU A 77 1.32 -8.00 11.63
CA LEU A 77 1.38 -6.54 11.70
C LEU A 77 2.74 -6.07 12.24
N VAL A 78 3.21 -6.65 13.35
CA VAL A 78 4.50 -6.28 13.97
C VAL A 78 5.66 -6.61 13.03
N ASP A 79 5.63 -7.78 12.40
CA ASP A 79 6.68 -8.21 11.47
C ASP A 79 6.71 -7.34 10.21
N SER A 80 5.54 -6.96 9.68
CA SER A 80 5.42 -6.00 8.59
C SER A 80 6.00 -4.63 8.97
N ALA A 81 5.63 -4.09 10.13
CA ALA A 81 6.12 -2.79 10.60
C ALA A 81 7.64 -2.77 10.78
N LYS A 82 8.22 -3.82 11.34
CA LYS A 82 9.67 -4.00 11.46
C LYS A 82 10.35 -4.13 10.10
N GLY A 83 9.77 -4.93 9.20
CA GLY A 83 10.27 -5.09 7.84
C GLY A 83 10.29 -3.76 7.09
N TYR A 84 9.24 -2.94 7.26
CA TYR A 84 9.16 -1.59 6.70
C TYR A 84 10.31 -0.71 7.22
N GLU A 85 10.46 -0.66 8.55
CA GLU A 85 11.52 0.11 9.20
C GLU A 85 12.92 -0.36 8.77
N ALA A 86 13.16 -1.67 8.79
CA ALA A 86 14.44 -2.25 8.36
C ALA A 86 14.75 -1.95 6.88
N HIS A 87 13.75 -1.99 6.01
CA HIS A 87 13.88 -1.63 4.61
C HIS A 87 14.33 -0.18 4.42
N LEU A 88 13.74 0.75 5.17
CA LEU A 88 14.15 2.16 5.13
C LEU A 88 15.54 2.39 5.73
N GLN A 89 15.87 1.71 6.83
CA GLN A 89 17.18 1.80 7.49
C GLN A 89 18.31 1.28 6.57
N ALA A 90 18.02 0.31 5.73
CA ALA A 90 18.93 -0.16 4.69
C ALA A 90 19.04 0.79 3.48
N GLY A 91 18.51 2.02 3.56
CA GLY A 91 18.54 2.99 2.47
C GLY A 91 17.44 2.80 1.43
N GLY A 92 16.53 1.85 1.62
CA GLY A 92 15.41 1.57 0.71
C GLY A 92 14.43 2.74 0.57
N LYS A 93 13.66 2.72 -0.52
CA LYS A 93 12.57 3.65 -0.78
C LYS A 93 11.24 2.89 -0.71
N MET A 94 10.15 3.55 -0.31
CA MET A 94 8.86 2.90 -0.15
C MET A 94 7.81 3.53 -1.07
N LEU A 95 7.16 2.71 -1.87
CA LEU A 95 5.93 3.04 -2.58
C LEU A 95 4.76 2.52 -1.75
N VAL A 96 3.79 3.39 -1.49
CA VAL A 96 2.56 3.04 -0.76
C VAL A 96 1.38 3.05 -1.72
N THR A 97 0.51 2.06 -1.64
CA THR A 97 -0.71 2.02 -2.43
C THR A 97 -1.96 2.14 -1.53
N LEU A 98 -2.94 2.91 -2.00
CA LEU A 98 -4.21 3.17 -1.32
C LEU A 98 -5.36 2.75 -2.23
N ALA A 99 -5.99 1.62 -1.95
CA ALA A 99 -7.23 1.20 -2.61
C ALA A 99 -8.46 1.72 -1.86
N GLY A 100 -9.63 1.55 -2.45
CA GLY A 100 -10.90 1.98 -1.86
C GLY A 100 -10.96 3.48 -1.60
N ALA A 101 -11.50 3.87 -0.45
CA ALA A 101 -11.77 5.23 -0.02
C ALA A 101 -11.17 5.52 1.37
N MET A 102 -9.90 5.23 1.56
CA MET A 102 -9.20 5.38 2.84
C MET A 102 -9.05 6.84 3.28
N SER A 103 -9.16 7.77 2.34
CA SER A 103 -9.15 9.22 2.65
C SER A 103 -10.43 9.65 3.36
N THR A 104 -11.59 9.08 3.00
CA THR A 104 -12.85 9.30 3.75
C THR A 104 -12.77 8.72 5.17
N ALA A 105 -12.04 7.62 5.36
CA ALA A 105 -11.76 7.06 6.69
C ALA A 105 -10.65 7.82 7.46
N GLU A 106 -10.20 8.96 6.96
CA GLU A 106 -9.18 9.83 7.56
C GLU A 106 -7.83 9.14 7.84
N LEU A 107 -7.46 8.13 7.05
CA LEU A 107 -6.13 7.53 7.14
C LEU A 107 -5.02 8.56 6.87
N GLY A 108 -5.39 9.68 6.26
CA GLY A 108 -4.53 10.85 6.02
C GLY A 108 -3.81 11.36 7.25
N LEU A 109 -4.42 11.30 8.43
CA LEU A 109 -3.85 11.76 9.70
C LEU A 109 -2.45 11.18 9.97
N SER A 110 -2.30 9.87 9.85
CA SER A 110 -1.02 9.20 10.05
C SER A 110 -0.16 9.14 8.78
N LEU A 111 -0.78 9.05 7.60
CA LEU A 111 -0.08 9.02 6.33
C LEU A 111 0.62 10.35 6.00
N ALA A 112 0.01 11.49 6.34
CA ALA A 112 0.63 12.81 6.17
C ALA A 112 1.95 12.92 6.94
N GLU A 113 1.99 12.42 8.18
CA GLU A 113 3.20 12.39 8.99
C GLU A 113 4.26 11.43 8.40
N MET A 114 3.83 10.25 7.92
CA MET A 114 4.72 9.33 7.20
C MET A 114 5.38 9.99 5.99
N ILE A 115 4.64 10.80 5.24
CA ILE A 115 5.17 11.54 4.08
C ILE A 115 6.17 12.60 4.53
N ARG A 116 5.81 13.45 5.51
CA ARG A 116 6.68 14.52 6.00
C ARG A 116 7.97 14.01 6.62
N CYS A 117 7.92 12.85 7.27
CA CYS A 117 9.09 12.16 7.85
C CYS A 117 9.88 11.31 6.84
N ASP A 118 9.67 11.49 5.52
CA ASP A 118 10.37 10.78 4.45
C ASP A 118 10.29 9.24 4.57
N LYS A 119 9.15 8.74 5.06
CA LYS A 119 8.87 7.30 5.13
C LYS A 119 8.14 6.78 3.89
N VAL A 120 7.58 7.67 3.07
CA VAL A 120 6.88 7.38 1.81
C VAL A 120 7.55 8.16 0.69
N HIS A 121 7.76 7.52 -0.47
CA HIS A 121 8.53 8.11 -1.58
C HIS A 121 7.76 8.15 -2.90
N ALA A 122 6.64 7.47 -2.97
CA ALA A 122 5.63 7.56 -4.02
C ALA A 122 4.31 6.99 -3.51
N ILE A 123 3.21 7.46 -4.08
CA ILE A 123 1.87 6.93 -3.78
C ILE A 123 1.22 6.50 -5.09
N VAL A 124 0.50 5.36 -5.05
CA VAL A 124 -0.45 4.97 -6.07
C VAL A 124 -1.81 4.82 -5.40
N CYS A 125 -2.82 5.50 -5.89
CA CYS A 125 -4.12 5.50 -5.24
C CYS A 125 -5.28 5.47 -6.24
N THR A 126 -6.47 5.13 -5.73
CA THR A 126 -7.73 5.35 -6.45
C THR A 126 -7.98 6.85 -6.61
N GLY A 127 -8.80 7.22 -7.58
CA GLY A 127 -9.26 8.60 -7.73
C GLY A 127 -10.02 9.07 -6.49
N ALA A 128 -10.83 8.21 -5.87
CA ALA A 128 -11.52 8.47 -4.63
C ALA A 128 -10.55 8.93 -3.51
N ASN A 129 -9.45 8.22 -3.31
CA ASN A 129 -8.45 8.64 -2.32
C ASN A 129 -7.84 10.01 -2.62
N LEU A 130 -7.60 10.33 -3.90
CA LEU A 130 -7.05 11.62 -4.29
C LEU A 130 -7.99 12.78 -3.99
N GLU A 131 -9.29 12.59 -4.26
CA GLU A 131 -10.29 13.66 -4.13
C GLU A 131 -10.87 13.79 -2.73
N GLU A 132 -11.07 12.68 -2.03
CA GLU A 132 -11.73 12.68 -0.72
C GLU A 132 -10.87 13.29 0.39
N ASP A 133 -9.54 13.27 0.28
CA ASP A 133 -8.65 13.95 1.22
C ASP A 133 -8.85 15.49 1.16
N ILE A 134 -8.99 16.04 -0.05
CA ILE A 134 -9.25 17.48 -0.22
C ILE A 134 -10.72 17.83 0.05
N PHE A 135 -11.66 16.90 -0.17
CA PHE A 135 -13.05 17.09 0.25
C PHE A 135 -13.14 17.23 1.77
N ASN A 136 -12.48 16.33 2.50
CA ASN A 136 -12.41 16.41 3.97
C ASN A 136 -11.75 17.71 4.44
N LEU A 137 -10.66 18.12 3.80
CA LEU A 137 -9.96 19.36 4.14
C LEU A 137 -10.86 20.60 4.12
N VAL A 138 -11.84 20.68 3.20
CA VAL A 138 -12.69 21.86 3.00
C VAL A 138 -14.12 21.73 3.48
N ALA A 139 -14.56 20.55 3.90
CA ALA A 139 -15.95 20.28 4.23
C ALA A 139 -16.16 19.40 5.48
N HIS A 140 -15.11 19.13 6.25
CA HIS A 140 -15.13 18.25 7.43
C HIS A 140 -16.31 18.51 8.38
N ASP A 141 -16.61 19.78 8.67
CA ASP A 141 -17.67 20.16 9.61
C ASP A 141 -19.09 19.85 9.08
N HIS A 142 -19.20 19.49 7.81
CA HIS A 142 -20.46 19.13 7.14
C HIS A 142 -20.58 17.60 6.91
N TYR A 143 -19.54 16.83 7.26
CA TYR A 143 -19.61 15.37 7.20
C TYR A 143 -20.55 14.85 8.29
N GLU A 144 -21.31 13.82 7.97
CA GLU A 144 -22.19 13.16 8.93
C GLU A 144 -21.81 11.69 9.07
N ARG A 145 -21.65 11.26 10.31
CA ARG A 145 -21.46 9.84 10.61
C ARG A 145 -22.79 9.15 10.87
N VAL A 146 -23.03 8.00 10.23
CA VAL A 146 -24.19 7.13 10.38
C VAL A 146 -23.79 5.81 11.02
N PRO A 147 -23.76 5.70 12.38
CA PRO A 147 -23.22 4.52 13.06
C PRO A 147 -23.95 3.21 12.72
N HIS A 148 -25.24 3.29 12.40
CA HIS A 148 -26.09 2.15 12.09
C HIS A 148 -26.29 1.94 10.57
N TYR A 149 -25.31 2.30 9.77
CA TYR A 149 -25.39 2.27 8.31
C TYR A 149 -25.81 0.93 7.71
N ARG A 150 -25.50 -0.21 8.38
CA ARG A 150 -25.91 -1.54 7.93
C ARG A 150 -27.40 -1.82 8.04
N GLN A 151 -28.13 -1.04 8.83
CA GLN A 151 -29.57 -1.15 9.05
C GLN A 151 -30.38 -0.12 8.24
N LEU A 152 -29.72 0.75 7.48
CA LEU A 152 -30.42 1.74 6.65
C LEU A 152 -31.30 1.04 5.61
N SER A 153 -32.57 1.48 5.55
CA SER A 153 -33.50 1.06 4.51
C SER A 153 -33.28 1.87 3.22
N ALA A 154 -33.82 1.38 2.10
CA ALA A 154 -33.82 2.14 0.85
C ALA A 154 -34.46 3.54 0.99
N LYS A 155 -35.44 3.69 1.90
CA LYS A 155 -36.07 4.98 2.18
C LYS A 155 -35.11 5.93 2.88
N ASP A 156 -34.27 5.42 3.79
CA ASP A 156 -33.26 6.23 4.49
C ASP A 156 -32.18 6.69 3.51
N GLU A 157 -31.71 5.80 2.62
CA GLU A 157 -30.75 6.16 1.55
C GLU A 157 -31.33 7.23 0.61
N GLN A 158 -32.62 7.14 0.25
CA GLN A 158 -33.31 8.19 -0.51
C GLN A 158 -33.40 9.52 0.26
N ALA A 159 -33.51 9.47 1.58
CA ALA A 159 -33.52 10.68 2.40
C ALA A 159 -32.14 11.35 2.41
N LEU A 160 -31.05 10.59 2.48
CA LEU A 160 -29.68 11.10 2.33
C LEU A 160 -29.48 11.74 0.95
N LEU A 161 -29.93 11.07 -0.11
CA LEU A 161 -29.84 11.62 -1.48
C LEU A 161 -30.56 12.96 -1.61
N ARG A 162 -31.78 13.10 -1.05
CA ARG A 162 -32.51 14.39 -1.06
C ARG A 162 -31.83 15.50 -0.27
N ARG A 163 -30.95 15.15 0.65
CA ARG A 163 -30.13 16.08 1.43
C ARG A 163 -28.77 16.34 0.76
N HIS A 164 -28.54 15.81 -0.44
CA HIS A 164 -27.26 15.89 -1.14
C HIS A 164 -26.09 15.33 -0.33
N MET A 165 -26.33 14.21 0.36
CA MET A 165 -25.35 13.46 1.13
C MET A 165 -24.99 12.17 0.40
N ASN A 166 -23.71 11.98 0.11
CA ASN A 166 -23.18 10.80 -0.57
C ASN A 166 -22.49 9.90 0.46
N ARG A 167 -23.07 8.73 0.71
CA ARG A 167 -22.60 7.85 1.78
C ARG A 167 -21.52 6.89 1.31
N VAL A 168 -20.41 6.86 2.06
CA VAL A 168 -19.35 5.85 1.97
C VAL A 168 -19.28 5.15 3.34
N THR A 169 -19.73 3.90 3.41
CA THR A 169 -19.81 3.10 4.65
C THR A 169 -20.63 3.79 5.73
N ASP A 170 -20.05 4.30 6.79
CA ASP A 170 -20.73 5.02 7.88
C ASP A 170 -20.60 6.55 7.79
N THR A 171 -19.99 7.04 6.73
CA THR A 171 -19.66 8.46 6.57
C THR A 171 -20.38 9.04 5.35
N CYS A 172 -21.06 10.17 5.55
CA CYS A 172 -21.74 10.90 4.48
C CYS A 172 -20.95 12.14 4.10
N ILE A 173 -20.61 12.26 2.83
CA ILE A 173 -19.89 13.39 2.24
C ILE A 173 -20.90 14.37 1.66
N PRO A 174 -20.87 15.67 2.05
CA PRO A 174 -21.77 16.67 1.49
C PRO A 174 -21.40 17.01 0.04
N GLU A 175 -22.36 16.94 -0.86
CA GLU A 175 -22.11 17.19 -2.29
C GLU A 175 -21.67 18.66 -2.52
N MET A 176 -22.41 19.62 -1.97
CA MET A 176 -22.20 21.04 -2.27
C MET A 176 -20.92 21.60 -1.63
N GLU A 177 -20.72 21.31 -0.35
CA GLU A 177 -19.60 21.85 0.44
C GLU A 177 -18.26 21.16 0.10
N ALA A 178 -18.29 19.89 -0.31
CA ALA A 178 -17.12 19.13 -0.69
C ALA A 178 -16.94 19.07 -2.21
N MET A 179 -17.77 18.25 -2.88
CA MET A 179 -17.57 17.87 -4.28
C MET A 179 -17.66 19.08 -5.20
N ARG A 180 -18.76 19.87 -5.13
CA ARG A 180 -18.96 21.01 -6.03
C ARG A 180 -17.97 22.14 -5.76
N ARG A 181 -17.55 22.32 -4.52
CA ARG A 181 -16.52 23.31 -4.18
C ARG A 181 -15.17 22.95 -4.80
N ILE A 182 -14.77 21.70 -4.72
CA ILE A 182 -13.50 21.25 -5.33
C ILE A 182 -13.61 21.19 -6.85
N GLU A 183 -14.74 20.71 -7.40
CA GLU A 183 -15.02 20.78 -8.83
C GLU A 183 -14.82 22.19 -9.38
N ALA A 184 -15.41 23.19 -8.76
CA ALA A 184 -15.29 24.59 -9.20
C ALA A 184 -13.82 25.08 -9.20
N ALA A 185 -13.04 24.67 -8.20
CA ALA A 185 -11.62 25.04 -8.11
C ALA A 185 -10.77 24.34 -9.18
N VAL A 186 -10.98 23.03 -9.39
CA VAL A 186 -10.19 22.26 -10.35
C VAL A 186 -10.63 22.52 -11.80
N LEU A 187 -11.92 22.82 -12.06
CA LEU A 187 -12.41 23.20 -13.39
C LEU A 187 -11.69 24.45 -13.92
N ALA A 188 -11.44 25.42 -13.04
CA ALA A 188 -10.67 26.60 -13.45
C ALA A 188 -9.26 26.24 -13.95
N GLU A 189 -8.61 25.27 -13.31
CA GLU A 189 -7.29 24.77 -13.73
C GLU A 189 -7.38 23.94 -15.03
N TRP A 190 -8.42 23.08 -15.18
CA TRP A 190 -8.65 22.33 -16.42
C TRP A 190 -8.87 23.25 -17.62
N VAL A 191 -9.73 24.27 -17.47
CA VAL A 191 -10.00 25.23 -18.54
C VAL A 191 -8.76 26.07 -18.87
N ALA A 192 -7.98 26.45 -17.87
CA ALA A 192 -6.73 27.18 -18.10
C ALA A 192 -5.71 26.33 -18.86
N ALA A 193 -5.52 25.08 -18.48
CA ALA A 193 -4.63 24.14 -19.14
C ALA A 193 -5.10 23.84 -20.59
N ASP A 194 -6.41 23.61 -20.80
CA ASP A 194 -6.98 23.38 -22.11
C ASP A 194 -6.71 24.56 -23.09
N ARG A 195 -6.91 25.78 -22.58
CA ARG A 195 -6.62 26.99 -23.37
C ARG A 195 -5.15 27.18 -23.71
N ALA A 196 -4.28 26.77 -22.79
CA ALA A 196 -2.83 26.81 -22.95
C ALA A 196 -2.26 25.66 -23.79
N GLY A 197 -3.08 24.64 -24.11
CA GLY A 197 -2.61 23.40 -24.73
C GLY A 197 -1.75 22.54 -23.80
N GLU A 198 -1.83 22.78 -22.50
CA GLU A 198 -1.10 22.00 -21.49
C GLU A 198 -1.82 20.69 -21.17
N ARG A 199 -1.02 19.70 -20.78
CA ARG A 199 -1.51 18.38 -20.37
C ARG A 199 -0.91 18.00 -19.02
N CYS A 200 -1.76 17.75 -18.04
CA CYS A 200 -1.33 17.39 -16.69
C CYS A 200 -2.04 16.12 -16.21
N PHE A 201 -1.41 15.45 -15.24
CA PHE A 201 -2.04 14.35 -14.54
C PHE A 201 -3.08 14.85 -13.51
N PRO A 202 -4.05 14.02 -13.12
CA PRO A 202 -5.06 14.38 -12.13
C PRO A 202 -4.47 14.98 -10.85
N HIS A 203 -3.43 14.38 -10.26
CA HIS A 203 -2.80 14.88 -9.05
C HIS A 203 -2.07 16.23 -9.24
N GLU A 204 -1.55 16.50 -10.44
CA GLU A 204 -0.89 17.79 -10.73
C GLU A 204 -1.88 18.95 -10.73
N PHE A 205 -3.13 18.71 -11.18
CA PHE A 205 -4.20 19.70 -11.04
C PHE A 205 -4.54 19.95 -9.58
N MET A 206 -4.59 18.89 -8.73
CA MET A 206 -4.79 19.06 -7.30
C MET A 206 -3.65 19.87 -6.66
N TYR A 207 -2.41 19.61 -7.03
CA TYR A 207 -1.26 20.39 -6.56
C TYR A 207 -1.34 21.86 -7.00
N ARG A 208 -1.80 22.16 -8.22
CA ARG A 208 -2.04 23.54 -8.67
C ARG A 208 -3.08 24.23 -7.81
N VAL A 209 -4.21 23.56 -7.54
CA VAL A 209 -5.28 24.07 -6.66
C VAL A 209 -4.76 24.36 -5.26
N LEU A 210 -4.03 23.44 -4.64
CA LEU A 210 -3.46 23.63 -3.31
C LEU A 210 -2.43 24.77 -3.26
N ARG A 211 -1.51 24.82 -4.24
CA ARG A 211 -0.47 25.86 -4.34
C ARG A 211 -1.02 27.23 -4.62
N SER A 212 -2.15 27.34 -5.31
CA SER A 212 -2.81 28.62 -5.58
C SER A 212 -3.23 29.33 -4.28
N GLY A 213 -3.42 28.57 -3.20
CA GLY A 213 -3.87 29.08 -1.90
C GLY A 213 -5.34 29.53 -1.88
N LYS A 214 -6.07 29.42 -2.97
CA LYS A 214 -7.48 29.88 -3.08
C LYS A 214 -8.40 29.17 -2.10
N LEU A 215 -8.11 27.90 -1.78
CA LEU A 215 -8.92 27.10 -0.83
C LEU A 215 -8.58 27.32 0.65
N ARG A 216 -7.50 28.02 1.00
CA ARG A 216 -7.03 28.12 2.38
C ARG A 216 -8.08 28.68 3.34
N LYS A 217 -8.92 29.62 2.89
CA LYS A 217 -10.01 30.18 3.70
C LYS A 217 -11.16 29.18 3.93
N SER A 218 -11.22 28.10 3.16
CA SER A 218 -12.25 27.06 3.28
C SER A 218 -11.78 25.86 4.07
N TYR A 219 -10.53 25.82 4.55
CA TYR A 219 -10.04 24.70 5.35
C TYR A 219 -10.78 24.62 6.68
N GLN A 220 -11.29 23.44 6.98
CA GLN A 220 -12.06 23.14 8.20
C GLN A 220 -11.27 22.22 9.15
N ILE A 221 -10.23 21.56 8.64
CA ILE A 221 -9.25 20.83 9.46
C ILE A 221 -7.86 21.44 9.31
N ASP A 222 -6.97 21.09 10.23
CA ASP A 222 -5.55 21.46 10.12
C ASP A 222 -4.97 20.84 8.83
N PRO A 223 -4.41 21.62 7.90
CA PRO A 223 -3.82 21.10 6.67
C PRO A 223 -2.66 20.12 6.91
N ARG A 224 -2.09 20.11 8.14
CA ARG A 224 -1.10 19.08 8.51
C ARG A 224 -1.69 17.68 8.54
N ASN A 225 -2.99 17.55 8.69
CA ASN A 225 -3.70 16.26 8.72
C ASN A 225 -4.05 15.72 7.33
N SER A 226 -3.86 16.52 6.27
CA SER A 226 -4.08 16.08 4.88
C SER A 226 -2.82 15.45 4.30
N TRP A 227 -2.94 14.21 3.84
CA TRP A 227 -1.82 13.55 3.17
C TRP A 227 -1.54 14.15 1.78
N LEU A 228 -2.57 14.67 1.11
CA LEU A 228 -2.40 15.33 -0.19
C LEU A 228 -1.66 16.66 -0.05
N VAL A 229 -1.91 17.42 1.03
CA VAL A 229 -1.12 18.62 1.35
C VAL A 229 0.33 18.23 1.63
N ALA A 230 0.58 17.21 2.46
CA ALA A 230 1.93 16.73 2.74
C ALA A 230 2.65 16.26 1.46
N ALA A 231 1.95 15.58 0.57
CA ALA A 231 2.47 15.15 -0.72
C ALA A 231 2.81 16.35 -1.63
N CYS A 232 1.94 17.36 -1.65
CA CYS A 232 2.15 18.59 -2.40
C CYS A 232 3.37 19.40 -1.88
N GLU A 233 3.57 19.45 -0.57
CA GLU A 233 4.72 20.09 0.09
C GLU A 233 6.05 19.42 -0.32
N LYS A 234 6.03 18.11 -0.52
CA LYS A 234 7.21 17.29 -0.86
C LYS A 234 7.40 17.06 -2.37
N ASP A 235 6.54 17.59 -3.24
CA ASP A 235 6.48 17.20 -4.66
C ASP A 235 6.47 15.67 -4.84
N LEU A 236 5.75 14.99 -3.98
CA LEU A 236 5.72 13.52 -3.96
C LEU A 236 5.07 12.99 -5.24
N PRO A 237 5.68 12.03 -5.95
CA PRO A 237 5.04 11.40 -7.09
C PRO A 237 3.76 10.66 -6.68
N ILE A 238 2.66 10.99 -7.34
CA ILE A 238 1.37 10.29 -7.17
C ILE A 238 0.94 9.73 -8.54
N PHE A 239 0.44 8.51 -8.54
CA PHE A 239 -0.10 7.83 -9.70
C PHE A 239 -1.54 7.40 -9.40
N VAL A 240 -2.46 7.73 -10.30
CA VAL A 240 -3.90 7.51 -10.11
C VAL A 240 -4.46 6.74 -11.31
N PRO A 241 -4.17 5.43 -11.41
CA PRO A 241 -4.73 4.62 -12.49
C PRO A 241 -6.24 4.49 -12.32
N GLY A 242 -6.98 4.54 -13.44
CA GLY A 242 -8.44 4.47 -13.42
C GLY A 242 -9.10 5.67 -12.74
N TRP A 243 -8.48 6.85 -12.83
CA TRP A 243 -9.05 8.07 -12.28
C TRP A 243 -10.48 8.36 -12.78
N GLU A 244 -10.81 7.86 -13.92
CA GLU A 244 -12.14 7.96 -14.54
C GLU A 244 -13.26 7.34 -13.69
N ASP A 245 -12.92 6.44 -12.76
CA ASP A 245 -13.85 5.81 -11.81
C ASP A 245 -14.17 6.70 -10.58
N ALA A 246 -13.57 7.89 -10.49
CA ALA A 246 -13.78 8.82 -9.40
C ALA A 246 -14.79 9.91 -9.73
N THR A 247 -15.31 10.61 -8.71
CA THR A 247 -16.29 11.70 -8.86
C THR A 247 -15.75 12.81 -9.76
N LEU A 248 -14.55 13.29 -9.50
CA LEU A 248 -13.94 14.34 -10.32
C LEU A 248 -13.59 13.87 -11.73
N GLY A 249 -13.27 12.58 -11.91
CA GLY A 249 -13.09 11.98 -13.23
C GLY A 249 -14.37 12.01 -14.06
N ASN A 250 -15.48 11.65 -13.43
CA ASN A 250 -16.82 11.74 -14.05
C ASN A 250 -17.20 13.20 -14.35
N MET A 251 -16.94 14.13 -13.43
CA MET A 251 -17.20 15.56 -13.63
C MET A 251 -16.36 16.11 -14.79
N TYR A 252 -15.08 15.71 -14.89
CA TYR A 252 -14.23 16.09 -16.03
C TYR A 252 -14.84 15.64 -17.35
N ALA A 253 -15.29 14.38 -17.44
CA ALA A 253 -15.98 13.88 -18.62
C ALA A 253 -17.25 14.71 -18.93
N GLY A 254 -18.03 15.07 -17.92
CA GLY A 254 -19.19 15.96 -18.04
C GLY A 254 -18.83 17.33 -18.62
N HIS A 255 -17.74 17.94 -18.15
CA HIS A 255 -17.24 19.23 -18.67
C HIS A 255 -16.71 19.13 -20.10
N VAL A 256 -16.13 17.99 -20.49
CA VAL A 256 -15.75 17.74 -21.90
C VAL A 256 -17.00 17.61 -22.77
N ILE A 257 -17.99 16.83 -22.36
CA ILE A 257 -19.25 16.63 -23.10
C ILE A 257 -20.02 17.96 -23.25
N SER A 258 -20.02 18.80 -22.24
CA SER A 258 -20.67 20.12 -22.28
C SER A 258 -19.86 21.18 -23.01
N GLY A 259 -18.64 20.89 -23.45
CA GLY A 259 -17.76 21.80 -24.17
C GLY A 259 -17.07 22.87 -23.35
N GLN A 260 -17.13 22.78 -22.01
CA GLN A 260 -16.38 23.66 -21.11
C GLN A 260 -14.87 23.39 -21.18
N VAL A 261 -14.49 22.14 -21.34
CA VAL A 261 -13.15 21.67 -21.69
C VAL A 261 -13.23 21.10 -23.11
N ARG A 262 -12.41 21.58 -24.03
CA ARG A 262 -12.50 21.22 -25.45
C ARG A 262 -11.68 19.98 -25.80
N ASN A 263 -10.54 19.82 -25.15
CA ASN A 263 -9.63 18.71 -25.40
C ASN A 263 -9.68 17.70 -24.26
N VAL A 264 -10.27 16.53 -24.51
CA VAL A 264 -10.32 15.43 -23.53
C VAL A 264 -8.94 15.00 -23.04
N HIS A 265 -7.89 15.25 -23.83
CA HIS A 265 -6.51 14.91 -23.48
C HIS A 265 -5.81 15.96 -22.61
N THR A 266 -6.48 17.01 -22.17
CA THR A 266 -5.95 17.97 -21.18
C THR A 266 -5.57 17.24 -19.88
N VAL A 267 -6.35 16.23 -19.48
CA VAL A 267 -5.95 15.28 -18.44
C VAL A 267 -5.24 14.09 -19.09
N ARG A 268 -4.06 13.76 -18.56
CA ARG A 268 -3.23 12.64 -19.01
C ARG A 268 -3.79 11.31 -18.52
N THR A 269 -3.57 10.26 -19.30
CA THR A 269 -4.20 8.93 -19.13
C THR A 269 -3.43 8.00 -18.20
N GLY A 270 -4.04 6.86 -17.83
CA GLY A 270 -3.41 5.80 -17.06
C GLY A 270 -2.18 5.18 -17.75
N ILE A 271 -2.19 5.08 -19.10
CA ILE A 271 -1.00 4.58 -19.84
C ILE A 271 0.18 5.55 -19.68
N GLU A 272 -0.06 6.85 -19.71
CA GLU A 272 0.99 7.83 -19.45
C GLU A 272 1.49 7.77 -18.01
N TYR A 273 0.63 7.49 -17.05
CA TYR A 273 1.07 7.20 -15.67
C TYR A 273 2.01 6.00 -15.60
N MET A 274 1.73 4.91 -16.34
CA MET A 274 2.62 3.75 -16.38
C MET A 274 4.01 4.11 -16.92
N THR A 275 4.09 4.96 -17.95
CA THR A 275 5.39 5.40 -18.47
C THR A 275 6.19 6.20 -17.44
N VAL A 276 5.54 7.14 -16.75
CA VAL A 276 6.19 7.96 -15.71
C VAL A 276 6.56 7.11 -14.48
N LEU A 277 5.74 6.14 -14.12
CA LEU A 277 6.05 5.19 -13.04
C LEU A 277 7.29 4.35 -13.39
N ALA A 278 7.40 3.87 -14.64
CA ALA A 278 8.56 3.13 -15.11
C ALA A 278 9.84 3.97 -15.07
N GLU A 279 9.75 5.24 -15.40
CA GLU A 279 10.85 6.19 -15.29
C GLU A 279 11.23 6.46 -13.84
N TRP A 280 10.24 6.70 -12.98
CA TRP A 280 10.44 6.91 -11.55
C TRP A 280 11.12 5.70 -10.92
N TYR A 281 10.62 4.48 -11.20
CA TYR A 281 11.21 3.24 -10.69
C TYR A 281 12.66 3.08 -11.13
N THR A 282 12.91 3.22 -12.44
CA THR A 282 14.25 3.09 -13.02
C THR A 282 15.23 4.11 -12.44
N ARG A 283 14.82 5.38 -12.35
CA ARG A 283 15.66 6.46 -11.81
C ARG A 283 15.94 6.27 -10.33
N THR A 284 14.93 5.85 -9.55
CA THR A 284 15.07 5.59 -8.12
C THR A 284 15.98 4.41 -7.89
N ALA A 285 15.79 3.30 -8.60
CA ALA A 285 16.65 2.12 -8.51
C ALA A 285 18.12 2.42 -8.82
N ARG A 286 18.40 3.27 -9.82
CA ARG A 286 19.76 3.68 -10.17
C ARG A 286 20.46 4.57 -9.11
N LYS A 287 19.67 5.33 -8.33
CA LYS A 287 20.20 6.16 -7.23
C LYS A 287 20.52 5.35 -5.98
N LEU A 288 19.89 4.18 -5.83
CA LEU A 288 20.22 3.25 -4.75
C LEU A 288 21.55 2.57 -5.11
N LYS A 289 22.52 2.66 -4.24
CA LYS A 289 23.82 2.01 -4.46
C LYS A 289 23.63 0.50 -4.54
N THR A 290 24.42 -0.15 -5.36
CA THR A 290 24.41 -1.60 -5.50
C THR A 290 24.67 -2.25 -4.14
N GLY A 291 23.72 -3.02 -3.63
CA GLY A 291 23.78 -3.66 -2.30
C GLY A 291 23.22 -2.83 -1.15
N GLU A 292 22.91 -1.55 -1.36
CA GLU A 292 22.36 -0.66 -0.34
C GLU A 292 20.91 -0.25 -0.71
N GLY A 293 19.94 -1.04 -0.28
CA GLY A 293 18.53 -0.70 -0.43
C GLY A 293 17.90 -1.11 -1.77
N SER A 294 16.59 -1.06 -1.80
CA SER A 294 15.73 -1.38 -2.94
C SER A 294 14.44 -0.58 -2.82
N ILE A 295 13.49 -0.78 -3.73
CA ILE A 295 12.18 -0.15 -3.65
C ILE A 295 11.21 -1.14 -3.01
N GLY A 296 10.61 -0.75 -1.89
CA GLY A 296 9.57 -1.53 -1.20
C GLY A 296 8.18 -1.18 -1.69
N PHE A 297 7.27 -2.11 -1.47
CA PHE A 297 5.87 -2.03 -1.85
C PHE A 297 4.98 -2.29 -0.64
N PHE A 298 4.32 -1.25 -0.15
CA PHE A 298 3.39 -1.34 0.96
C PHE A 298 1.96 -1.12 0.46
N GLN A 299 1.14 -2.16 0.52
CA GLN A 299 -0.18 -2.19 -0.11
C GLN A 299 -1.30 -2.13 0.93
N ILE A 300 -2.15 -1.14 0.81
CA ILE A 300 -3.40 -0.99 1.56
C ILE A 300 -4.57 -1.33 0.63
N GLY A 301 -5.27 -2.42 0.93
CA GLY A 301 -6.27 -3.00 0.06
C GLY A 301 -5.65 -3.73 -1.14
N GLY A 302 -6.26 -3.63 -2.31
CA GLY A 302 -5.82 -4.31 -3.53
C GLY A 302 -6.27 -3.57 -4.79
N GLY A 303 -6.97 -4.25 -5.67
CA GLY A 303 -7.52 -3.68 -6.89
C GLY A 303 -6.47 -2.98 -7.77
N ILE A 304 -6.93 -2.01 -8.57
CA ILE A 304 -6.09 -1.30 -9.53
C ILE A 304 -4.95 -0.53 -8.86
N ALA A 305 -5.17 0.03 -7.67
CA ALA A 305 -4.15 0.78 -6.96
C ALA A 305 -2.92 -0.08 -6.59
N GLY A 306 -3.13 -1.39 -6.35
CA GLY A 306 -2.07 -2.34 -6.07
C GLY A 306 -1.51 -3.01 -7.32
N ASP A 307 -2.38 -3.48 -8.22
CA ASP A 307 -1.94 -4.27 -9.39
C ASP A 307 -1.23 -3.42 -10.44
N PHE A 308 -1.70 -2.21 -10.68
CA PHE A 308 -1.09 -1.30 -11.64
C PHE A 308 0.41 -1.05 -11.34
N PRO A 309 0.81 -0.60 -10.14
CA PRO A 309 2.21 -0.28 -9.90
C PRO A 309 3.10 -1.52 -9.77
N ILE A 310 2.60 -2.62 -9.23
CA ILE A 310 3.44 -3.81 -9.03
C ILE A 310 3.89 -4.42 -10.37
N CYS A 311 3.12 -4.20 -11.44
CA CYS A 311 3.40 -4.67 -12.79
C CYS A 311 4.52 -3.90 -13.51
N VAL A 312 4.98 -2.76 -12.96
CA VAL A 312 6.08 -2.01 -13.58
C VAL A 312 7.37 -2.84 -13.67
N VAL A 313 7.65 -3.68 -12.67
CA VAL A 313 8.88 -4.49 -12.64
C VAL A 313 8.88 -5.57 -13.73
N PRO A 314 7.87 -6.45 -13.85
CA PRO A 314 7.84 -7.40 -14.96
C PRO A 314 7.85 -6.69 -16.32
N MET A 315 7.17 -5.58 -16.52
CA MET A 315 7.23 -4.80 -17.76
C MET A 315 8.66 -4.35 -18.07
N LEU A 316 9.40 -3.84 -17.08
CA LEU A 316 10.79 -3.42 -17.27
C LEU A 316 11.72 -4.60 -17.64
N HIS A 317 11.47 -5.78 -17.06
CA HIS A 317 12.29 -6.97 -17.27
C HIS A 317 11.92 -7.75 -18.56
N GLN A 318 10.62 -8.03 -18.74
CA GLN A 318 10.12 -8.95 -19.77
C GLN A 318 9.87 -8.23 -21.10
N ASP A 319 9.21 -7.08 -21.05
CA ASP A 319 8.83 -6.35 -22.26
C ASP A 319 9.97 -5.42 -22.74
N LEU A 320 10.53 -4.64 -21.83
CA LEU A 320 11.62 -3.70 -22.15
C LEU A 320 13.01 -4.28 -22.03
N ARG A 321 13.16 -5.50 -21.49
CA ARG A 321 14.44 -6.26 -21.34
C ARG A 321 15.55 -5.42 -20.69
N ARG A 322 15.19 -4.53 -19.75
CA ARG A 322 16.15 -3.68 -19.05
C ARG A 322 16.96 -4.48 -18.04
N LYS A 323 18.29 -4.38 -18.12
CA LYS A 323 19.20 -5.02 -17.17
C LYS A 323 19.46 -4.13 -15.94
N GLY A 324 19.76 -4.77 -14.80
CA GLY A 324 20.17 -4.06 -13.58
C GLY A 324 19.02 -3.37 -12.83
N ILE A 325 17.77 -3.67 -13.17
CA ILE A 325 16.60 -3.21 -12.44
C ILE A 325 16.30 -4.22 -11.33
N PRO A 326 16.25 -3.84 -10.04
CA PRO A 326 15.92 -4.74 -8.95
C PRO A 326 14.43 -5.15 -9.01
N LEU A 327 14.10 -6.30 -8.43
CA LEU A 327 12.73 -6.65 -8.06
C LEU A 327 12.30 -5.79 -6.85
N TRP A 328 10.99 -5.80 -6.52
CA TRP A 328 10.51 -5.18 -5.28
C TRP A 328 11.20 -5.82 -4.08
N GLY A 329 11.85 -5.02 -3.24
CA GLY A 329 12.72 -5.50 -2.15
C GLY A 329 12.03 -5.69 -0.81
N TYR A 330 10.79 -5.27 -0.70
CA TYR A 330 9.89 -5.46 0.43
C TYR A 330 8.47 -5.52 -0.09
N PHE A 331 7.64 -6.36 0.49
CA PHE A 331 6.22 -6.41 0.18
C PHE A 331 5.39 -6.59 1.46
N SER A 332 4.38 -5.76 1.63
CA SER A 332 3.35 -5.96 2.64
C SER A 332 1.99 -5.65 2.05
N GLN A 333 1.00 -6.43 2.43
CA GLN A 333 -0.38 -6.25 2.03
C GLN A 333 -1.29 -6.29 3.25
N ILE A 334 -2.14 -5.27 3.39
CA ILE A 334 -3.30 -5.26 4.28
C ILE A 334 -4.52 -5.47 3.42
N SER A 335 -5.31 -6.51 3.66
CA SER A 335 -6.53 -6.80 2.91
C SER A 335 -7.45 -7.68 3.73
N ASP A 336 -8.74 -7.43 3.65
CA ASP A 336 -9.83 -8.26 4.18
C ASP A 336 -10.35 -9.28 3.15
N SER A 337 -9.76 -9.29 1.94
CA SER A 337 -10.15 -10.20 0.87
C SER A 337 -9.69 -11.62 1.15
N THR A 338 -10.60 -12.58 1.00
CA THR A 338 -10.28 -14.00 1.06
C THR A 338 -9.42 -14.43 -0.12
N THR A 339 -8.65 -15.53 0.04
CA THR A 339 -7.92 -16.19 -1.04
C THR A 339 -8.87 -16.47 -2.21
N SER A 340 -8.49 -16.06 -3.42
CA SER A 340 -9.49 -15.70 -4.38
C SER A 340 -9.53 -16.55 -5.63
N TYR A 341 -10.58 -16.39 -6.27
CA TYR A 341 -11.07 -16.75 -7.59
C TYR A 341 -10.50 -15.85 -8.71
N GLY A 342 -9.17 -15.57 -8.70
CA GLY A 342 -8.49 -14.72 -9.68
C GLY A 342 -8.40 -13.23 -9.28
N SER A 343 -8.89 -12.83 -8.09
CA SER A 343 -8.75 -11.45 -7.60
C SER A 343 -7.30 -11.17 -7.16
N TYR A 344 -6.75 -10.05 -7.62
CA TYR A 344 -5.45 -9.57 -7.17
C TYR A 344 -5.40 -9.32 -5.65
N SER A 345 -6.48 -8.81 -5.07
CA SER A 345 -6.57 -8.48 -3.64
C SER A 345 -6.45 -9.70 -2.72
N GLY A 346 -6.90 -10.88 -3.16
CA GLY A 346 -6.80 -12.13 -2.41
C GLY A 346 -5.62 -13.02 -2.79
N ALA A 347 -4.79 -12.60 -3.77
CA ALA A 347 -3.64 -13.36 -4.23
C ALA A 347 -2.50 -13.36 -3.18
N VAL A 348 -2.05 -14.55 -2.79
CA VAL A 348 -0.94 -14.71 -1.84
C VAL A 348 0.37 -14.12 -2.40
N PRO A 349 1.27 -13.57 -1.55
CA PRO A 349 2.48 -12.91 -2.05
C PRO A 349 3.40 -13.81 -2.87
N ASN A 350 3.47 -15.11 -2.59
CA ASN A 350 4.31 -16.04 -3.35
C ASN A 350 3.88 -16.19 -4.82
N GLU A 351 2.59 -15.99 -5.12
CA GLU A 351 2.11 -15.97 -6.50
C GLU A 351 2.79 -14.88 -7.34
N LYS A 352 3.14 -13.75 -6.72
CA LYS A 352 3.83 -12.62 -7.35
C LYS A 352 5.26 -12.97 -7.80
N ILE A 353 5.85 -14.07 -7.31
CA ILE A 353 7.15 -14.57 -7.74
C ILE A 353 7.07 -15.12 -9.17
N THR A 354 6.02 -15.85 -9.50
CA THR A 354 5.83 -16.43 -10.85
C THR A 354 5.66 -15.37 -11.93
N TRP A 355 5.22 -14.17 -11.54
CA TRP A 355 5.08 -13.01 -12.42
C TRP A 355 6.36 -12.15 -12.50
N GLY A 356 7.43 -12.52 -11.82
CA GLY A 356 8.66 -11.73 -11.80
C GLY A 356 8.53 -10.39 -11.06
N LYS A 357 7.61 -10.30 -10.09
CA LYS A 357 7.39 -9.10 -9.27
C LYS A 357 8.28 -9.11 -8.02
N LEU A 358 8.39 -10.26 -7.35
CA LEU A 358 9.14 -10.46 -6.10
C LEU A 358 10.18 -11.58 -6.26
N ALA A 359 11.29 -11.49 -5.50
CA ALA A 359 12.20 -12.60 -5.31
C ALA A 359 11.69 -13.58 -4.25
N ALA A 360 12.17 -14.84 -4.28
CA ALA A 360 11.89 -15.79 -3.22
C ALA A 360 12.35 -15.27 -1.84
N SER A 361 13.48 -14.56 -1.79
CA SER A 361 14.07 -13.97 -0.60
C SER A 361 13.44 -12.62 -0.18
N THR A 362 12.58 -12.00 -0.99
CA THR A 362 11.93 -10.74 -0.61
C THR A 362 11.12 -10.91 0.66
N PRO A 363 11.33 -10.10 1.71
CA PRO A 363 10.45 -10.06 2.89
C PRO A 363 9.01 -9.78 2.46
N LYS A 364 8.07 -10.67 2.85
CA LYS A 364 6.67 -10.62 2.41
C LYS A 364 5.74 -10.81 3.61
N PHE A 365 4.77 -9.91 3.75
CA PHE A 365 3.83 -9.91 4.87
C PHE A 365 2.40 -9.76 4.34
N VAL A 366 1.49 -10.48 4.96
CA VAL A 366 0.04 -10.34 4.74
C VAL A 366 -0.63 -10.13 6.08
N ILE A 367 -1.47 -9.12 6.15
CA ILE A 367 -2.31 -8.80 7.30
C ILE A 367 -3.75 -8.87 6.81
N GLU A 368 -4.45 -9.92 7.22
CA GLU A 368 -5.86 -10.12 6.89
C GLU A 368 -6.71 -9.32 7.89
N SER A 369 -6.96 -8.06 7.58
CA SER A 369 -7.66 -7.14 8.47
C SER A 369 -8.13 -5.89 7.73
N ASP A 370 -9.01 -5.13 8.38
CA ASP A 370 -9.41 -3.79 7.97
C ASP A 370 -8.24 -2.81 8.11
N ALA A 371 -7.93 -2.11 7.01
CA ALA A 371 -6.82 -1.18 6.94
C ALA A 371 -7.01 0.03 7.86
N THR A 372 -8.25 0.47 8.11
CA THR A 372 -8.55 1.60 9.02
C THR A 372 -8.17 1.30 10.46
N ILE A 373 -8.13 0.01 10.83
CA ILE A 373 -7.74 -0.45 12.17
C ILE A 373 -6.22 -0.62 12.26
N VAL A 374 -5.61 -1.27 11.27
CA VAL A 374 -4.21 -1.75 11.41
C VAL A 374 -3.17 -0.84 10.78
N ALA A 375 -3.49 -0.10 9.72
CA ALA A 375 -2.50 0.77 9.08
C ALA A 375 -1.98 1.88 10.00
N PRO A 376 -2.82 2.57 10.81
CA PRO A 376 -2.33 3.55 11.77
C PRO A 376 -1.36 2.98 12.80
N LEU A 377 -1.53 1.72 13.22
CA LEU A 377 -0.62 1.06 14.16
C LEU A 377 0.74 0.74 13.54
N ILE A 378 0.76 0.34 12.25
CA ILE A 378 2.00 0.15 11.49
C ILE A 378 2.72 1.49 11.32
N PHE A 379 2.00 2.54 10.96
CA PHE A 379 2.56 3.87 10.80
C PHE A 379 3.09 4.44 12.11
N ALA A 380 2.36 4.24 13.23
CA ALA A 380 2.82 4.59 14.57
C ALA A 380 4.14 3.89 14.92
N TRP A 381 4.29 2.61 14.56
CA TRP A 381 5.55 1.88 14.76
C TRP A 381 6.69 2.49 13.96
N VAL A 382 6.48 2.77 12.67
CA VAL A 382 7.50 3.31 11.76
C VAL A 382 7.90 4.74 12.15
N LEU A 383 6.94 5.52 12.66
CA LEU A 383 7.15 6.88 13.18
C LEU A 383 7.77 6.89 14.59
N GLY A 384 7.70 5.75 15.29
CA GLY A 384 8.25 5.62 16.65
C GLY A 384 7.34 6.15 17.75
N TRP A 385 6.04 6.30 17.49
CA TRP A 385 5.02 6.79 18.46
C TRP A 385 4.75 5.84 19.62
#